data_f492fe0eaf9032bd238daf63a59bcf4d
#
_entry.id   f492fe0eaf9032bd238daf63a59bcf4d
#
_cell.length_a   1.000
_cell.length_b   1.000
_cell.length_c   1.000
_cell.angle_alpha   90.00
_cell.angle_beta   90.00
_cell.angle_gamma   90.00
#
_symmetry.space_group_name_H-M   'P 1'
#
loop_
_entity.id
_entity.type
_entity.pdbx_description
1 polymer ?
#
loop_
_entity_poly.entity_id
_entity_poly.type
_entity_poly.pdbx_seq_one_letter_code
_entity_poly.pdbx_strand_id
1 'polypeptide(L)'
;MSVQVSYKKQTALGIILITILLLVIEVIANVWWATQIHCEFEQNEIFENFDDAEKRQLCLDFYNIKISGDEIISNQSTDSITINTLGFRGPESSEIKPPNTYRIFMVGGSTMFGAGATSDETTIPGYLKQLLNENDFEFDIEVINSGIQGADSNTELNLIKHKLITFSPDLIVIYDGWNDLRANHTPNVVKENWEKICEFAKENDFAVIVTLQPIAGFGNKSLTNQELEYAQNGEDYTNNLLIESSPIYQNYAKNLSEITTCTKTLDIRNVFDAETGPIYWDQGHVSDRGNSIVAKSLSSTVFSITSKNHGFSTFETENNIKKTSSSFYDDREIIVTVEVLPSNESNNEKIKISTYDNTNKEDIQNVTYFLAVSKNSENLLREYFFAKDGILIFDVFPEDSNQVQVFGEQQYDHNAYVMSDVTPLQVKGPIFSMDGTYAFDIELRTIDTPENWVFSLSGFHSEITIEKDTTFGETLSENKSSFQGEDFFRKILSYYKTPILLNEIFK
;
A
#
# COMPACT_ATOMS: atom_id res chain seq x y z
N MET A 1 -18.47 -38.21 -74.23
CA MET A 1 -18.54 -39.35 -73.29
C MET A 1 -18.80 -38.81 -71.89
N SER A 2 -19.98 -38.96 -71.39
CA SER A 2 -20.27 -38.65 -69.95
C SER A 2 -19.81 -39.85 -69.12
N VAL A 3 -18.80 -39.64 -68.31
CA VAL A 3 -18.35 -40.65 -67.33
C VAL A 3 -19.41 -40.71 -66.22
N GLN A 4 -20.30 -41.73 -66.24
CA GLN A 4 -21.23 -42.02 -65.17
C GLN A 4 -20.45 -42.55 -63.95
N VAL A 5 -20.22 -41.69 -62.97
CA VAL A 5 -19.62 -42.08 -61.68
C VAL A 5 -20.67 -42.85 -60.88
N SER A 6 -20.36 -44.03 -60.36
CA SER A 6 -21.33 -44.85 -59.57
C SER A 6 -21.77 -44.10 -58.32
N TYR A 7 -23.02 -44.31 -57.84
CA TYR A 7 -23.59 -43.70 -56.67
C TYR A 7 -22.69 -43.83 -55.42
N LYS A 8 -22.07 -45.01 -55.22
CA LYS A 8 -21.13 -45.24 -54.11
C LYS A 8 -19.91 -44.30 -54.14
N LYS A 9 -19.39 -44.02 -55.35
CA LYS A 9 -18.26 -43.08 -55.50
C LYS A 9 -18.71 -41.64 -55.32
N GLN A 10 -19.93 -41.25 -55.72
CA GLN A 10 -20.49 -39.93 -55.46
C GLN A 10 -20.71 -39.69 -53.96
N THR A 11 -21.27 -40.69 -53.25
CA THR A 11 -21.45 -40.65 -51.79
C THR A 11 -20.09 -40.54 -51.10
N ALA A 12 -19.13 -41.37 -51.46
CA ALA A 12 -17.78 -41.29 -50.87
C ALA A 12 -17.10 -39.92 -51.10
N LEU A 13 -17.22 -39.39 -52.32
CA LEU A 13 -16.71 -38.06 -52.62
C LEU A 13 -17.41 -36.94 -51.84
N GLY A 14 -18.74 -37.06 -51.70
CA GLY A 14 -19.53 -36.16 -50.88
C GLY A 14 -19.11 -36.16 -49.39
N ILE A 15 -18.90 -37.35 -48.83
CA ILE A 15 -18.38 -37.48 -47.45
C ILE A 15 -17.00 -36.84 -47.31
N ILE A 16 -16.08 -37.11 -48.24
CA ILE A 16 -14.73 -36.52 -48.24
C ILE A 16 -14.82 -35.02 -48.30
N LEU A 17 -15.65 -34.44 -49.16
CA LEU A 17 -15.79 -32.98 -49.29
C LEU A 17 -16.36 -32.34 -48.02
N ILE A 18 -17.37 -33.00 -47.39
CA ILE A 18 -17.92 -32.52 -46.12
C ILE A 18 -16.87 -32.60 -45.01
N THR A 19 -16.10 -33.65 -44.93
CA THR A 19 -15.03 -33.79 -43.93
C THR A 19 -13.96 -32.71 -44.13
N ILE A 20 -13.53 -32.44 -45.35
CA ILE A 20 -12.59 -31.38 -45.65
C ILE A 20 -13.18 -30.02 -45.26
N LEU A 21 -14.45 -29.75 -45.57
CA LEU A 21 -15.11 -28.50 -45.24
C LEU A 21 -15.16 -28.31 -43.71
N LEU A 22 -15.51 -29.34 -42.93
CA LEU A 22 -15.52 -29.30 -41.50
C LEU A 22 -14.13 -29.03 -40.90
N LEU A 23 -13.08 -29.69 -41.45
CA LEU A 23 -11.69 -29.42 -41.04
C LEU A 23 -11.26 -27.99 -41.32
N VAL A 24 -11.65 -27.43 -42.48
CA VAL A 24 -11.35 -26.03 -42.82
C VAL A 24 -12.07 -25.08 -41.88
N ILE A 25 -13.36 -25.34 -41.57
CA ILE A 25 -14.11 -24.53 -40.61
C ILE A 25 -13.46 -24.58 -39.22
N GLU A 26 -13.07 -25.78 -38.77
CA GLU A 26 -12.40 -25.95 -37.48
C GLU A 26 -11.06 -25.21 -37.38
N VAL A 27 -10.23 -25.29 -38.44
CA VAL A 27 -8.98 -24.54 -38.51
C VAL A 27 -9.23 -23.02 -38.46
N ILE A 28 -10.21 -22.53 -39.24
CA ILE A 28 -10.57 -21.11 -39.23
C ILE A 28 -11.08 -20.69 -37.86
N ALA A 29 -11.94 -21.51 -37.23
CA ALA A 29 -12.47 -21.22 -35.92
C ALA A 29 -11.36 -21.20 -34.84
N ASN A 30 -10.43 -22.15 -34.86
CA ASN A 30 -9.28 -22.18 -33.94
C ASN A 30 -8.34 -20.99 -34.16
N VAL A 31 -8.04 -20.63 -35.41
CA VAL A 31 -7.24 -19.44 -35.70
C VAL A 31 -7.94 -18.17 -35.25
N TRP A 32 -9.24 -18.05 -35.51
CA TRP A 32 -10.04 -16.91 -35.02
C TRP A 32 -10.06 -16.86 -33.49
N TRP A 33 -10.31 -17.98 -32.80
CA TRP A 33 -10.30 -18.09 -31.36
C TRP A 33 -8.93 -17.69 -30.78
N ALA A 34 -7.83 -18.20 -31.34
CA ALA A 34 -6.48 -17.89 -30.89
C ALA A 34 -6.08 -16.40 -31.08
N THR A 35 -6.80 -15.66 -31.95
CA THR A 35 -6.56 -14.23 -32.17
C THR A 35 -7.44 -13.34 -31.31
N GLN A 36 -8.37 -13.92 -30.53
CA GLN A 36 -9.21 -13.14 -29.62
C GLN A 36 -8.53 -12.98 -28.27
N ILE A 37 -8.71 -11.82 -27.66
CA ILE A 37 -8.37 -11.61 -26.25
C ILE A 37 -9.43 -12.31 -25.41
N HIS A 38 -9.00 -13.29 -24.63
CA HIS A 38 -9.85 -14.00 -23.68
C HIS A 38 -9.80 -13.29 -22.34
N CYS A 39 -10.94 -12.70 -21.97
CA CYS A 39 -11.07 -11.92 -20.75
C CYS A 39 -11.59 -12.81 -19.63
N GLU A 40 -10.79 -13.01 -18.59
CA GLU A 40 -11.16 -13.81 -17.40
C GLU A 40 -12.07 -13.07 -16.43
N PHE A 41 -12.39 -11.78 -16.70
CA PHE A 41 -13.19 -10.94 -15.80
C PHE A 41 -14.70 -11.28 -15.79
N GLU A 42 -15.21 -11.95 -16.82
CA GLU A 42 -16.66 -12.18 -16.99
C GLU A 42 -17.29 -12.97 -15.83
N GLN A 43 -16.57 -13.95 -15.28
CA GLN A 43 -17.06 -14.81 -14.19
C GLN A 43 -16.36 -14.55 -12.87
N ASN A 44 -15.61 -13.46 -12.77
CA ASN A 44 -14.80 -13.15 -11.59
C ASN A 44 -15.66 -12.42 -10.54
N GLU A 45 -15.64 -12.92 -9.28
CA GLU A 45 -16.42 -12.37 -8.17
C GLU A 45 -16.08 -10.92 -7.83
N ILE A 46 -14.83 -10.47 -8.09
CA ILE A 46 -14.40 -9.08 -7.88
C ILE A 46 -15.18 -8.12 -8.77
N PHE A 47 -15.50 -8.55 -10.00
CA PHE A 47 -16.18 -7.73 -10.98
C PHE A 47 -17.69 -8.00 -11.06
N GLU A 48 -18.30 -8.68 -10.09
CA GLU A 48 -19.73 -9.05 -10.13
C GLU A 48 -20.67 -7.85 -10.25
N ASN A 49 -20.27 -6.67 -9.74
CA ASN A 49 -21.05 -5.44 -9.79
C ASN A 49 -20.91 -4.67 -11.12
N PHE A 50 -20.03 -5.12 -12.02
CA PHE A 50 -19.83 -4.55 -13.35
C PHE A 50 -20.69 -5.28 -14.36
N ASP A 51 -21.19 -4.57 -15.36
CA ASP A 51 -21.84 -5.24 -16.48
C ASP A 51 -20.83 -5.90 -17.42
N ASP A 52 -21.29 -6.79 -18.30
CA ASP A 52 -20.39 -7.56 -19.17
C ASP A 52 -19.60 -6.67 -20.15
N ALA A 53 -20.11 -5.50 -20.52
CA ALA A 53 -19.42 -4.57 -21.37
C ALA A 53 -18.28 -3.86 -20.62
N GLU A 54 -18.54 -3.45 -19.37
CA GLU A 54 -17.55 -2.84 -18.49
C GLU A 54 -16.41 -3.83 -18.18
N LYS A 55 -16.74 -5.08 -17.82
CA LYS A 55 -15.73 -6.14 -17.58
C LYS A 55 -14.84 -6.36 -18.80
N ARG A 56 -15.49 -6.46 -19.97
CA ARG A 56 -14.77 -6.65 -21.23
C ARG A 56 -13.88 -5.45 -21.55
N GLN A 57 -14.35 -4.23 -21.31
CA GLN A 57 -13.58 -3.00 -21.57
C GLN A 57 -12.34 -2.93 -20.68
N LEU A 58 -12.46 -3.17 -19.35
CA LEU A 58 -11.33 -3.21 -18.42
C LEU A 58 -10.26 -4.22 -18.85
N CYS A 59 -10.69 -5.40 -19.27
CA CYS A 59 -9.80 -6.43 -19.78
C CYS A 59 -9.09 -5.97 -21.05
N LEU A 60 -9.81 -5.44 -22.03
CA LEU A 60 -9.25 -4.96 -23.29
C LEU A 60 -8.29 -3.78 -23.07
N ASP A 61 -8.61 -2.89 -22.16
CA ASP A 61 -7.75 -1.77 -21.78
C ASP A 61 -6.37 -2.25 -21.36
N PHE A 62 -6.33 -3.25 -20.48
CA PHE A 62 -5.07 -3.82 -20.01
C PHE A 62 -4.27 -4.52 -21.12
N TYR A 63 -4.92 -5.41 -21.90
CA TYR A 63 -4.24 -6.19 -22.94
C TYR A 63 -3.85 -5.37 -24.18
N ASN A 64 -4.48 -4.22 -24.42
CA ASN A 64 -4.15 -3.36 -25.56
C ASN A 64 -2.96 -2.44 -25.29
N ILE A 65 -2.47 -2.31 -24.07
CA ILE A 65 -1.26 -1.54 -23.77
C ILE A 65 -0.06 -2.22 -24.40
N LYS A 66 0.63 -1.48 -25.25
CA LYS A 66 1.77 -1.97 -26.00
C LYS A 66 3.06 -1.76 -25.23
N ILE A 67 3.87 -2.82 -25.21
CA ILE A 67 5.20 -2.86 -24.59
C ILE A 67 6.21 -3.12 -25.70
N SER A 68 7.40 -2.56 -25.60
CA SER A 68 8.53 -2.80 -26.49
C SER A 68 9.79 -3.08 -25.68
N GLY A 69 10.23 -4.33 -25.66
CA GLY A 69 11.28 -4.78 -24.74
C GLY A 69 10.81 -4.63 -23.30
N ASP A 70 11.62 -4.02 -22.46
CA ASP A 70 11.35 -3.78 -21.03
C ASP A 70 10.73 -2.40 -20.77
N GLU A 71 10.07 -1.79 -21.79
CA GLU A 71 9.45 -0.47 -21.66
C GLU A 71 8.04 -0.41 -22.22
N ILE A 72 7.18 0.36 -21.57
CA ILE A 72 5.84 0.68 -22.09
C ILE A 72 5.97 1.76 -23.16
N ILE A 73 5.33 1.56 -24.31
CA ILE A 73 5.29 2.58 -25.37
C ILE A 73 4.52 3.80 -24.85
N SER A 74 5.09 4.98 -25.00
CA SER A 74 4.49 6.24 -24.57
C SER A 74 3.23 6.64 -25.38
N ASN A 75 2.45 7.58 -24.83
CA ASN A 75 1.28 8.19 -25.49
C ASN A 75 0.19 7.17 -25.87
N GLN A 76 -0.21 6.32 -24.96
CA GLN A 76 -1.35 5.42 -25.12
C GLN A 76 -2.46 5.83 -24.15
N SER A 77 -3.71 5.69 -24.59
CA SER A 77 -4.86 5.94 -23.74
C SER A 77 -5.97 4.96 -24.08
N THR A 78 -6.58 4.41 -23.04
CA THR A 78 -7.81 3.63 -23.08
C THR A 78 -8.83 4.27 -22.11
N ASP A 79 -9.93 3.60 -21.83
CA ASP A 79 -10.95 4.16 -20.92
C ASP A 79 -10.46 4.20 -19.46
N SER A 80 -9.63 3.21 -19.04
CA SER A 80 -9.15 3.07 -17.65
C SER A 80 -7.65 3.27 -17.47
N ILE A 81 -6.87 3.40 -18.56
CA ILE A 81 -5.41 3.47 -18.51
C ILE A 81 -4.91 4.61 -19.37
N THR A 82 -4.11 5.49 -18.80
CA THR A 82 -3.35 6.51 -19.52
C THR A 82 -1.87 6.22 -19.38
N ILE A 83 -1.15 6.18 -20.50
CA ILE A 83 0.33 6.13 -20.54
C ILE A 83 0.81 7.48 -21.06
N ASN A 84 1.56 8.17 -20.21
CA ASN A 84 2.03 9.53 -20.49
C ASN A 84 3.13 9.57 -21.57
N THR A 85 3.62 10.78 -21.87
CA THR A 85 4.68 11.00 -22.88
C THR A 85 6.01 10.32 -22.55
N LEU A 86 6.24 9.99 -21.26
CA LEU A 86 7.47 9.34 -20.77
C LEU A 86 7.34 7.80 -20.65
N GLY A 87 6.16 7.24 -20.99
CA GLY A 87 5.89 5.81 -20.92
C GLY A 87 5.57 5.31 -19.50
N PHE A 88 5.09 6.18 -18.61
CA PHE A 88 4.60 5.82 -17.28
C PHE A 88 3.07 5.85 -17.23
N ARG A 89 2.45 4.99 -16.42
CA ARG A 89 1.01 5.00 -16.23
C ARG A 89 0.59 6.18 -15.34
N GLY A 90 -0.43 6.91 -15.78
CA GLY A 90 -1.04 8.03 -15.08
C GLY A 90 -0.78 9.38 -15.76
N PRO A 91 -0.92 10.48 -15.03
CA PRO A 91 -0.82 11.83 -15.58
C PRO A 91 0.58 12.16 -16.10
N GLU A 92 0.68 13.23 -16.89
CA GLU A 92 1.97 13.74 -17.35
C GLU A 92 2.90 14.10 -16.18
N SER A 93 4.17 13.75 -16.36
CA SER A 93 5.27 14.11 -15.48
C SER A 93 6.36 14.80 -16.27
N SER A 94 7.15 15.65 -15.64
CA SER A 94 8.27 16.31 -16.31
C SER A 94 9.52 15.43 -16.27
N GLU A 95 10.29 15.41 -17.37
CA GLU A 95 11.59 14.73 -17.42
C GLU A 95 12.55 15.31 -16.37
N ILE A 96 12.63 16.65 -16.33
CA ILE A 96 13.40 17.36 -15.30
C ILE A 96 12.55 17.51 -14.06
N LYS A 97 13.06 17.01 -12.92
CA LYS A 97 12.36 17.12 -11.63
C LYS A 97 12.14 18.60 -11.29
N PRO A 98 10.89 19.03 -11.01
CA PRO A 98 10.63 20.40 -10.59
C PRO A 98 11.37 20.75 -9.29
N PRO A 99 11.74 22.01 -9.08
CA PRO A 99 12.30 22.42 -7.79
C PRO A 99 11.27 22.20 -6.67
N ASN A 100 11.75 21.90 -5.48
CA ASN A 100 10.92 21.62 -4.31
C ASN A 100 9.95 20.44 -4.48
N THR A 101 10.36 19.41 -5.25
CA THR A 101 9.56 18.21 -5.50
C THR A 101 10.28 16.97 -4.98
N TYR A 102 9.58 16.13 -4.24
CA TYR A 102 10.02 14.79 -3.85
C TYR A 102 9.43 13.77 -4.83
N ARG A 103 10.28 13.10 -5.57
CA ARG A 103 9.88 12.20 -6.66
C ARG A 103 10.01 10.75 -6.25
N ILE A 104 8.88 10.05 -6.23
CA ILE A 104 8.75 8.65 -5.86
C ILE A 104 8.40 7.83 -7.10
N PHE A 105 9.22 6.85 -7.44
CA PHE A 105 8.89 5.85 -8.46
C PHE A 105 8.38 4.57 -7.80
N MET A 106 7.23 4.09 -8.25
CA MET A 106 6.65 2.81 -7.85
C MET A 106 6.96 1.77 -8.93
N VAL A 107 7.87 0.84 -8.62
CA VAL A 107 8.43 -0.15 -9.54
C VAL A 107 7.88 -1.53 -9.21
N GLY A 108 7.65 -2.34 -10.22
CA GLY A 108 7.11 -3.69 -10.05
C GLY A 108 6.56 -4.26 -11.35
N GLY A 109 5.94 -5.41 -11.25
CA GLY A 109 5.27 -6.09 -12.36
C GLY A 109 3.89 -5.51 -12.69
N SER A 110 3.05 -6.34 -13.30
CA SER A 110 1.67 -5.99 -13.68
C SER A 110 0.80 -5.57 -12.50
N THR A 111 1.06 -6.06 -11.30
CA THR A 111 0.33 -5.67 -10.08
C THR A 111 0.62 -4.22 -9.71
N MET A 112 1.89 -3.78 -9.77
CA MET A 112 2.26 -2.39 -9.58
C MET A 112 1.76 -1.51 -10.72
N PHE A 113 1.84 -1.99 -11.96
CA PHE A 113 1.21 -1.32 -13.10
C PHE A 113 -0.28 -1.08 -12.84
N GLY A 114 -0.97 -1.99 -12.16
CA GLY A 114 -2.39 -1.94 -11.82
C GLY A 114 -3.25 -2.70 -12.82
N ALA A 115 -2.89 -3.96 -13.13
CA ALA A 115 -3.74 -4.85 -13.90
C ALA A 115 -5.08 -5.04 -13.21
N GLY A 116 -6.18 -4.80 -13.91
CA GLY A 116 -7.55 -4.89 -13.39
C GLY A 116 -8.00 -3.70 -12.52
N ALA A 117 -7.16 -2.68 -12.33
CA ALA A 117 -7.59 -1.43 -11.70
C ALA A 117 -8.57 -0.67 -12.59
N THR A 118 -9.62 -0.10 -12.00
CA THR A 118 -10.70 0.56 -12.75
C THR A 118 -10.31 1.95 -13.28
N SER A 119 -9.22 2.54 -12.77
CA SER A 119 -8.63 3.80 -13.24
C SER A 119 -7.17 3.91 -12.85
N ASP A 120 -6.49 4.97 -13.28
CA ASP A 120 -5.13 5.27 -12.86
C ASP A 120 -5.05 5.60 -11.36
N GLU A 121 -6.09 6.23 -10.81
CA GLU A 121 -6.20 6.61 -9.40
C GLU A 121 -6.44 5.42 -8.47
N THR A 122 -6.96 4.29 -8.97
CA THR A 122 -7.25 3.08 -8.19
C THR A 122 -6.13 2.04 -8.25
N THR A 123 -4.98 2.40 -8.81
CA THR A 123 -3.74 1.63 -8.71
C THR A 123 -3.07 1.80 -7.34
N ILE A 124 -2.12 0.92 -6.97
CA ILE A 124 -1.31 1.10 -5.75
C ILE A 124 -0.64 2.48 -5.73
N PRO A 125 0.06 2.94 -6.79
CA PRO A 125 0.62 4.28 -6.84
C PRO A 125 -0.42 5.40 -6.75
N GLY A 126 -1.60 5.23 -7.38
CA GLY A 126 -2.69 6.19 -7.33
C GLY A 126 -3.22 6.40 -5.91
N TYR A 127 -3.50 5.32 -5.19
CA TYR A 127 -3.91 5.40 -3.79
C TYR A 127 -2.80 5.93 -2.88
N LEU A 128 -1.54 5.52 -3.09
CA LEU A 128 -0.43 6.04 -2.30
C LEU A 128 -0.30 7.57 -2.48
N LYS A 129 -0.43 8.06 -3.70
CA LYS A 129 -0.44 9.51 -3.98
C LYS A 129 -1.54 10.24 -3.23
N GLN A 130 -2.75 9.67 -3.20
CA GLN A 130 -3.87 10.25 -2.43
C GLN A 130 -3.53 10.32 -0.94
N LEU A 131 -3.07 9.21 -0.35
CA LEU A 131 -2.69 9.13 1.06
C LEU A 131 -1.55 10.10 1.44
N LEU A 132 -0.57 10.30 0.57
CA LEU A 132 0.50 11.25 0.82
C LEU A 132 0.02 12.69 0.70
N ASN A 133 -0.87 12.99 -0.25
CA ASN A 133 -1.44 14.33 -0.41
C ASN A 133 -2.40 14.74 0.72
N GLU A 134 -2.85 13.81 1.56
CA GLU A 134 -3.58 14.11 2.79
C GLU A 134 -2.69 14.74 3.88
N ASN A 135 -1.37 14.76 3.67
CA ASN A 135 -0.41 15.33 4.61
C ASN A 135 0.13 16.65 4.07
N ASP A 136 0.31 17.64 4.95
CA ASP A 136 0.87 18.95 4.61
C ASP A 136 2.40 18.85 4.52
N PHE A 137 2.91 18.49 3.34
CA PHE A 137 4.35 18.60 3.06
C PHE A 137 4.67 20.03 2.57
N GLU A 138 5.81 20.59 2.97
CA GLU A 138 6.30 21.88 2.46
C GLU A 138 6.82 21.80 1.01
N PHE A 139 6.72 20.64 0.39
CA PHE A 139 7.17 20.33 -0.96
C PHE A 139 6.14 19.51 -1.71
N ASP A 140 6.18 19.58 -3.02
CA ASP A 140 5.31 18.77 -3.87
C ASP A 140 5.75 17.32 -3.88
N ILE A 141 4.81 16.38 -3.87
CA ILE A 141 5.08 14.95 -3.99
C ILE A 141 4.60 14.46 -5.36
N GLU A 142 5.53 13.90 -6.13
CA GLU A 142 5.21 13.13 -7.32
C GLU A 142 5.30 11.64 -7.03
N VAL A 143 4.20 10.91 -7.21
CA VAL A 143 4.19 9.44 -7.22
C VAL A 143 3.97 8.99 -8.66
N ILE A 144 4.96 8.30 -9.23
CA ILE A 144 4.99 7.89 -10.63
C ILE A 144 4.88 6.37 -10.70
N ASN A 145 3.85 5.89 -11.40
CA ASN A 145 3.67 4.46 -11.67
C ASN A 145 4.58 4.01 -12.81
N SER A 146 5.65 3.31 -12.48
CA SER A 146 6.61 2.71 -13.43
C SER A 146 6.55 1.19 -13.43
N GLY A 147 5.41 0.60 -13.03
CA GLY A 147 5.16 -0.83 -13.16
C GLY A 147 5.12 -1.27 -14.61
N ILE A 148 5.68 -2.44 -14.89
CA ILE A 148 5.74 -3.04 -16.24
C ILE A 148 5.21 -4.47 -16.18
N GLN A 149 4.31 -4.81 -17.09
CA GLN A 149 3.74 -6.15 -17.15
C GLN A 149 4.83 -7.21 -17.30
N GLY A 150 4.86 -8.18 -16.37
CA GLY A 150 5.82 -9.28 -16.37
C GLY A 150 7.22 -8.93 -15.87
N ALA A 151 7.48 -7.68 -15.43
CA ALA A 151 8.78 -7.32 -14.87
C ALA A 151 9.11 -8.17 -13.63
N ASP A 152 10.32 -8.67 -13.59
CA ASP A 152 10.97 -9.37 -12.50
C ASP A 152 12.10 -8.51 -11.90
N SER A 153 12.75 -8.95 -10.85
CA SER A 153 13.81 -8.22 -10.18
C SER A 153 14.98 -7.82 -11.10
N ASN A 154 15.24 -8.58 -12.15
CA ASN A 154 16.29 -8.24 -13.14
C ASN A 154 15.82 -7.12 -14.09
N THR A 155 14.60 -7.19 -14.58
CA THR A 155 13.97 -6.15 -15.39
C THR A 155 13.89 -4.82 -14.61
N GLU A 156 13.50 -4.89 -13.35
CA GLU A 156 13.43 -3.73 -12.44
C GLU A 156 14.79 -3.09 -12.19
N LEU A 157 15.82 -3.90 -11.95
CA LEU A 157 17.20 -3.42 -11.83
C LEU A 157 17.67 -2.67 -13.09
N ASN A 158 17.36 -3.19 -14.26
CA ASN A 158 17.69 -2.56 -15.53
C ASN A 158 16.92 -1.26 -15.75
N LEU A 159 15.61 -1.26 -15.47
CA LEU A 159 14.75 -0.08 -15.56
C LEU A 159 15.30 1.06 -14.66
N ILE A 160 15.63 0.75 -13.42
CA ILE A 160 16.17 1.72 -12.46
C ILE A 160 17.48 2.29 -12.96
N LYS A 161 18.43 1.44 -13.36
CA LYS A 161 19.78 1.86 -13.76
C LYS A 161 19.83 2.64 -15.07
N HIS A 162 18.96 2.32 -16.02
CA HIS A 162 19.08 2.87 -17.37
C HIS A 162 18.02 3.93 -17.69
N LYS A 163 16.90 3.94 -16.98
CA LYS A 163 15.82 4.90 -17.22
C LYS A 163 15.51 5.76 -16.01
N LEU A 164 15.12 5.19 -14.86
CA LEU A 164 14.57 5.96 -13.76
C LEU A 164 15.58 6.92 -13.13
N ILE A 165 16.87 6.55 -13.11
CA ILE A 165 17.94 7.42 -12.59
C ILE A 165 18.01 8.78 -13.32
N THR A 166 17.68 8.83 -14.60
CA THR A 166 17.71 10.07 -15.39
C THR A 166 16.65 11.09 -14.96
N PHE A 167 15.63 10.64 -14.26
CA PHE A 167 14.53 11.46 -13.73
C PHE A 167 14.80 11.99 -12.31
N SER A 168 15.99 11.76 -11.75
CA SER A 168 16.38 12.20 -10.41
C SER A 168 15.41 11.74 -9.32
N PRO A 169 15.25 10.42 -9.10
CA PRO A 169 14.40 9.87 -8.04
C PRO A 169 14.90 10.28 -6.66
N ASP A 170 14.00 10.49 -5.70
CA ASP A 170 14.31 10.61 -4.28
C ASP A 170 14.03 9.31 -3.53
N LEU A 171 13.03 8.56 -4.01
CA LEU A 171 12.64 7.27 -3.46
C LEU A 171 12.16 6.34 -4.58
N ILE A 172 12.60 5.09 -4.51
CA ILE A 172 12.05 4.00 -5.33
C ILE A 172 11.42 2.97 -4.39
N VAL A 173 10.15 2.63 -4.67
CA VAL A 173 9.42 1.57 -3.97
C VAL A 173 9.26 0.40 -4.91
N ILE A 174 9.83 -0.74 -4.57
CA ILE A 174 9.78 -1.99 -5.34
C ILE A 174 8.71 -2.90 -4.73
N TYR A 175 7.83 -3.42 -5.58
CA TYR A 175 6.79 -4.39 -5.22
C TYR A 175 6.92 -5.61 -6.12
N ASP A 176 7.59 -6.65 -5.61
CA ASP A 176 8.18 -7.70 -6.40
C ASP A 176 8.01 -9.10 -5.77
N GLY A 177 8.49 -10.12 -6.48
CA GLY A 177 8.61 -11.51 -6.06
C GLY A 177 7.73 -12.50 -6.82
N TRP A 178 6.55 -12.13 -7.31
CA TRP A 178 5.67 -13.06 -8.02
C TRP A 178 6.23 -13.43 -9.39
N ASN A 179 6.70 -12.45 -10.18
CA ASN A 179 7.26 -12.73 -11.50
C ASN A 179 8.58 -13.49 -11.41
N ASP A 180 9.41 -13.20 -10.41
CA ASP A 180 10.62 -13.98 -10.12
C ASP A 180 10.29 -15.44 -9.79
N LEU A 181 9.26 -15.67 -8.97
CA LEU A 181 8.81 -17.01 -8.64
C LEU A 181 8.28 -17.74 -9.89
N ARG A 182 7.49 -17.08 -10.73
CA ARG A 182 6.99 -17.64 -11.99
C ARG A 182 8.10 -17.90 -13.02
N ALA A 183 9.16 -17.11 -12.99
CA ALA A 183 10.36 -17.32 -13.81
C ALA A 183 11.32 -18.36 -13.23
N ASN A 184 10.97 -19.00 -12.10
CA ASN A 184 11.81 -19.96 -11.39
C ASN A 184 13.18 -19.40 -10.96
N HIS A 185 13.24 -18.11 -10.64
CA HIS A 185 14.45 -17.51 -10.09
C HIS A 185 14.75 -18.09 -8.72
N THR A 186 16.04 -18.36 -8.47
CA THR A 186 16.45 -18.85 -7.15
C THR A 186 16.43 -17.71 -6.13
N PRO A 187 16.18 -17.99 -4.82
CA PRO A 187 16.18 -16.96 -3.79
C PRO A 187 17.45 -16.11 -3.73
N ASN A 188 18.60 -16.69 -4.06
CA ASN A 188 19.86 -15.96 -4.08
C ASN A 188 19.95 -14.96 -5.24
N VAL A 189 19.46 -15.33 -6.43
CA VAL A 189 19.44 -14.41 -7.58
C VAL A 189 18.56 -13.20 -7.30
N VAL A 190 17.38 -13.43 -6.74
CA VAL A 190 16.45 -12.35 -6.37
C VAL A 190 17.07 -11.44 -5.30
N LYS A 191 17.64 -12.02 -4.25
CA LYS A 191 18.37 -11.27 -3.22
C LYS A 191 19.48 -10.41 -3.82
N GLU A 192 20.33 -11.01 -4.67
CA GLU A 192 21.43 -10.29 -5.32
C GLU A 192 20.93 -9.11 -6.19
N ASN A 193 19.79 -9.25 -6.87
CA ASN A 193 19.22 -8.17 -7.65
C ASN A 193 18.73 -7.03 -6.76
N TRP A 194 18.01 -7.35 -5.67
CA TRP A 194 17.58 -6.36 -4.69
C TRP A 194 18.77 -5.64 -4.02
N GLU A 195 19.80 -6.38 -3.61
CA GLU A 195 21.03 -5.80 -3.06
C GLU A 195 21.72 -4.86 -4.05
N LYS A 196 21.85 -5.26 -5.33
CA LYS A 196 22.42 -4.41 -6.41
C LYS A 196 21.60 -3.13 -6.63
N ILE A 197 20.28 -3.19 -6.53
CA ILE A 197 19.43 -1.99 -6.62
C ILE A 197 19.74 -1.05 -5.45
N CYS A 198 19.80 -1.59 -4.23
CA CYS A 198 20.04 -0.79 -3.04
C CYS A 198 21.46 -0.22 -2.96
N GLU A 199 22.46 -0.97 -3.42
CA GLU A 199 23.83 -0.47 -3.57
C GLU A 199 23.88 0.67 -4.60
N PHE A 200 23.25 0.49 -5.76
CA PHE A 200 23.17 1.52 -6.79
C PHE A 200 22.45 2.78 -6.28
N ALA A 201 21.39 2.62 -5.50
CA ALA A 201 20.67 3.72 -4.88
C ALA A 201 21.57 4.52 -3.92
N LYS A 202 22.34 3.81 -3.09
CA LYS A 202 23.29 4.44 -2.18
C LYS A 202 24.41 5.21 -2.90
N GLU A 203 24.86 4.70 -4.04
CA GLU A 203 25.88 5.36 -4.88
C GLU A 203 25.33 6.62 -5.58
N ASN A 204 24.00 6.71 -5.77
CA ASN A 204 23.32 7.78 -6.51
C ASN A 204 22.40 8.63 -5.63
N ASP A 205 22.49 8.49 -4.30
CA ASP A 205 21.84 9.34 -3.28
C ASP A 205 20.32 9.37 -3.36
N PHE A 206 19.68 8.19 -3.52
CA PHE A 206 18.25 8.04 -3.38
C PHE A 206 17.87 6.85 -2.47
N ALA A 207 16.67 6.90 -1.90
CA ALA A 207 16.17 5.86 -1.01
C ALA A 207 15.54 4.70 -1.78
N VAL A 208 15.57 3.47 -1.21
CA VAL A 208 14.88 2.30 -1.76
C VAL A 208 14.13 1.55 -0.67
N ILE A 209 12.87 1.26 -0.95
CA ILE A 209 12.06 0.27 -0.21
C ILE A 209 11.90 -0.95 -1.11
N VAL A 210 12.27 -2.13 -0.63
CA VAL A 210 11.97 -3.40 -1.32
C VAL A 210 10.84 -4.11 -0.59
N THR A 211 9.79 -4.45 -1.33
CA THR A 211 8.57 -5.04 -0.76
C THR A 211 8.27 -6.38 -1.41
N LEU A 212 8.11 -7.43 -0.60
CA LEU A 212 7.67 -8.74 -1.07
C LEU A 212 6.15 -8.80 -1.11
N GLN A 213 5.58 -8.99 -2.32
CA GLN A 213 4.15 -8.89 -2.58
C GLN A 213 3.34 -10.09 -2.03
N PRO A 214 2.04 -9.92 -1.73
CA PRO A 214 1.13 -11.01 -1.44
C PRO A 214 0.77 -11.80 -2.72
N ILE A 215 0.55 -13.11 -2.56
CA ILE A 215 0.09 -14.02 -3.60
C ILE A 215 -1.00 -14.90 -2.98
N ALA A 216 -2.07 -15.21 -3.70
CA ALA A 216 -3.15 -16.06 -3.23
C ALA A 216 -2.62 -17.45 -2.79
N GLY A 217 -2.92 -17.82 -1.55
CA GLY A 217 -2.45 -19.08 -0.95
C GLY A 217 -1.05 -19.05 -0.35
N PHE A 218 -0.34 -17.91 -0.37
CA PHE A 218 1.01 -17.76 0.19
C PHE A 218 1.05 -16.96 1.51
N GLY A 219 -0.09 -16.34 1.90
CA GLY A 219 -0.35 -15.71 3.20
C GLY A 219 -1.37 -16.49 3.99
N ASN A 220 -1.98 -15.86 5.00
CA ASN A 220 -2.99 -16.48 5.87
C ASN A 220 -4.42 -15.98 5.60
N LYS A 221 -4.64 -15.20 4.53
CA LYS A 221 -5.99 -14.76 4.15
C LYS A 221 -6.93 -15.94 4.01
N SER A 222 -8.13 -15.82 4.60
CA SER A 222 -9.23 -16.75 4.33
C SER A 222 -9.72 -16.57 2.90
N LEU A 223 -9.25 -17.45 1.99
CA LEU A 223 -9.57 -17.38 0.57
C LEU A 223 -11.03 -17.71 0.31
N THR A 224 -11.68 -17.02 -0.62
CA THR A 224 -12.95 -17.42 -1.20
C THR A 224 -12.78 -18.71 -2.01
N ASN A 225 -13.87 -19.32 -2.46
CA ASN A 225 -13.77 -20.52 -3.30
C ASN A 225 -13.02 -20.24 -4.62
N GLN A 226 -13.24 -19.08 -5.21
CA GLN A 226 -12.60 -18.70 -6.46
C GLN A 226 -11.12 -18.37 -6.25
N GLU A 227 -10.78 -17.62 -5.20
CA GLU A 227 -9.39 -17.36 -4.82
C GLU A 227 -8.62 -18.64 -4.48
N LEU A 228 -9.29 -19.63 -3.85
CA LEU A 228 -8.68 -20.94 -3.58
C LEU A 228 -8.38 -21.69 -4.88
N GLU A 229 -9.26 -21.60 -5.88
CA GLU A 229 -9.03 -22.15 -7.20
C GLU A 229 -7.81 -21.49 -7.88
N TYR A 230 -7.67 -20.17 -7.81
CA TYR A 230 -6.48 -19.46 -8.31
C TYR A 230 -5.20 -19.88 -7.60
N ALA A 231 -5.24 -20.02 -6.27
CA ALA A 231 -4.10 -20.45 -5.48
C ALA A 231 -3.65 -21.88 -5.85
N GLN A 232 -4.59 -22.77 -6.13
CA GLN A 232 -4.31 -24.19 -6.43
C GLN A 232 -3.90 -24.44 -7.88
N ASN A 233 -4.47 -23.69 -8.83
CA ASN A 233 -4.30 -23.92 -10.27
C ASN A 233 -3.36 -22.91 -10.94
N GLY A 234 -2.84 -21.89 -10.20
CA GLY A 234 -1.90 -20.94 -10.75
C GLY A 234 -0.58 -21.62 -11.16
N GLU A 235 -0.04 -21.22 -12.30
CA GLU A 235 1.12 -21.83 -12.91
C GLU A 235 2.31 -20.87 -13.05
N ASP A 236 3.52 -21.44 -13.01
CA ASP A 236 4.74 -20.75 -13.41
C ASP A 236 4.82 -20.63 -14.96
N TYR A 237 5.85 -19.95 -15.47
CA TYR A 237 6.04 -19.83 -16.91
C TYR A 237 6.42 -21.13 -17.64
N THR A 238 6.59 -22.23 -16.90
CA THR A 238 6.88 -23.57 -17.43
C THR A 238 5.72 -24.56 -17.21
N ASN A 239 4.53 -24.03 -16.81
CA ASN A 239 3.28 -24.74 -16.53
C ASN A 239 3.37 -25.74 -15.36
N ASN A 240 4.20 -25.46 -14.34
CA ASN A 240 4.15 -26.15 -13.06
C ASN A 240 3.24 -25.39 -12.09
N LEU A 241 2.60 -26.11 -11.17
CA LEU A 241 1.76 -25.48 -10.16
C LEU A 241 2.60 -24.58 -9.24
N LEU A 242 2.27 -23.32 -9.21
CA LEU A 242 3.04 -22.32 -8.46
C LEU A 242 2.99 -22.54 -6.94
N ILE A 243 1.90 -23.09 -6.43
CA ILE A 243 1.74 -23.39 -5.01
C ILE A 243 2.84 -24.35 -4.48
N GLU A 244 3.37 -25.21 -5.34
CA GLU A 244 4.49 -26.10 -5.00
C GLU A 244 5.78 -25.32 -4.71
N SER A 245 5.87 -24.08 -5.22
CA SER A 245 7.01 -23.16 -4.99
C SER A 245 6.88 -22.33 -3.71
N SER A 246 5.88 -22.57 -2.87
CA SER A 246 5.70 -21.87 -1.58
C SER A 246 6.96 -21.89 -0.70
N PRO A 247 7.74 -22.99 -0.58
CA PRO A 247 9.00 -22.98 0.17
C PRO A 247 10.07 -22.05 -0.43
N ILE A 248 10.06 -21.86 -1.76
CA ILE A 248 10.96 -20.92 -2.43
C ILE A 248 10.57 -19.48 -2.07
N TYR A 249 9.29 -19.17 -2.06
CA TYR A 249 8.78 -17.86 -1.69
C TYR A 249 9.04 -17.51 -0.22
N GLN A 250 8.97 -18.50 0.69
CA GLN A 250 9.40 -18.34 2.07
C GLN A 250 10.90 -17.98 2.17
N ASN A 251 11.73 -18.56 1.30
CA ASN A 251 13.14 -18.20 1.25
C ASN A 251 13.37 -16.78 0.67
N TYR A 252 12.50 -16.28 -0.23
CA TYR A 252 12.53 -14.87 -0.65
C TYR A 252 12.31 -13.95 0.55
N ALA A 253 11.29 -14.21 1.36
CA ALA A 253 11.02 -13.44 2.56
C ALA A 253 12.17 -13.47 3.58
N LYS A 254 12.75 -14.66 3.79
CA LYS A 254 13.93 -14.79 4.64
C LYS A 254 15.10 -13.97 4.11
N ASN A 255 15.41 -14.10 2.83
CA ASN A 255 16.48 -13.35 2.19
C ASN A 255 16.25 -11.83 2.26
N LEU A 256 15.00 -11.40 2.05
CA LEU A 256 14.60 -9.99 2.16
C LEU A 256 14.90 -9.43 3.56
N SER A 257 14.60 -10.19 4.61
CA SER A 257 14.87 -9.77 6.01
C SER A 257 16.35 -9.67 6.36
N GLU A 258 17.23 -10.30 5.57
CA GLU A 258 18.68 -10.28 5.76
C GLU A 258 19.35 -9.09 5.03
N ILE A 259 18.63 -8.39 4.14
CA ILE A 259 19.19 -7.26 3.39
C ILE A 259 19.28 -6.03 4.29
N THR A 260 20.48 -5.50 4.45
CA THR A 260 20.76 -4.30 5.25
C THR A 260 21.23 -3.11 4.41
N THR A 261 21.39 -3.29 3.11
CA THR A 261 21.85 -2.24 2.18
C THR A 261 20.74 -1.31 1.76
N CYS A 262 19.50 -1.77 1.77
CA CYS A 262 18.31 -0.99 1.41
C CYS A 262 17.90 -0.01 2.52
N THR A 263 17.22 1.08 2.17
CA THR A 263 16.66 2.01 3.15
C THR A 263 15.62 1.32 4.03
N LYS A 264 14.80 0.46 3.43
CA LYS A 264 13.83 -0.40 4.15
C LYS A 264 13.50 -1.63 3.34
N THR A 265 13.19 -2.74 4.01
CA THR A 265 12.60 -3.95 3.42
C THR A 265 11.28 -4.25 4.11
N LEU A 266 10.26 -4.68 3.36
CA LEU A 266 8.92 -4.97 3.87
C LEU A 266 8.44 -6.32 3.33
N ASP A 267 8.10 -7.22 4.21
CA ASP A 267 7.37 -8.44 3.87
C ASP A 267 5.88 -8.20 4.13
N ILE A 268 5.12 -7.97 3.07
CA ILE A 268 3.68 -7.71 3.16
C ILE A 268 2.82 -8.86 2.62
N ARG A 269 3.37 -10.09 2.57
CA ARG A 269 2.62 -11.28 2.12
C ARG A 269 1.32 -11.50 2.88
N ASN A 270 1.24 -11.02 4.12
CA ASN A 270 0.10 -11.19 5.02
C ASN A 270 -0.82 -9.96 5.08
N VAL A 271 -0.63 -8.98 4.18
CA VAL A 271 -1.38 -7.71 4.21
C VAL A 271 -2.90 -7.88 4.09
N PHE A 272 -3.35 -9.00 3.53
CA PHE A 272 -4.77 -9.33 3.33
C PHE A 272 -5.33 -10.31 4.37
N ASP A 273 -4.59 -10.69 5.41
CA ASP A 273 -5.02 -11.72 6.38
C ASP A 273 -6.34 -11.37 7.10
N ALA A 274 -6.60 -10.09 7.32
CA ALA A 274 -7.84 -9.60 7.94
C ALA A 274 -9.04 -9.51 6.95
N GLU A 275 -8.80 -9.71 5.65
CA GLU A 275 -9.84 -9.58 4.64
C GLU A 275 -10.61 -10.88 4.45
N THR A 276 -11.93 -10.81 4.57
CA THR A 276 -12.83 -11.96 4.42
C THR A 276 -13.52 -12.02 3.05
N GLY A 277 -13.58 -10.88 2.33
CA GLY A 277 -14.12 -10.78 0.98
C GLY A 277 -13.07 -11.06 -0.10
N PRO A 278 -13.50 -11.11 -1.38
CA PRO A 278 -12.60 -11.31 -2.51
C PRO A 278 -11.65 -10.12 -2.69
N ILE A 279 -10.38 -10.41 -2.85
CA ILE A 279 -9.29 -9.47 -3.10
C ILE A 279 -8.58 -9.78 -4.41
N TYR A 280 -8.31 -11.08 -4.67
CA TYR A 280 -7.58 -11.54 -5.84
C TYR A 280 -8.54 -11.87 -7.00
N TRP A 281 -8.25 -11.33 -8.21
CA TRP A 281 -8.98 -11.73 -9.42
C TRP A 281 -8.24 -12.79 -10.25
N ASP A 282 -7.00 -13.07 -9.90
CA ASP A 282 -6.23 -14.25 -10.26
C ASP A 282 -5.24 -14.59 -9.12
N GLN A 283 -4.17 -15.29 -9.39
CA GLN A 283 -3.24 -15.71 -8.35
C GLN A 283 -2.45 -14.55 -7.69
N GLY A 284 -2.20 -13.45 -8.39
CA GLY A 284 -1.36 -12.35 -7.89
C GLY A 284 -1.91 -10.95 -8.09
N HIS A 285 -2.85 -10.76 -9.01
CA HIS A 285 -3.48 -9.47 -9.22
C HIS A 285 -4.64 -9.25 -8.25
N VAL A 286 -4.87 -8.01 -7.87
CA VAL A 286 -5.85 -7.67 -6.85
C VAL A 286 -6.84 -6.61 -7.34
N SER A 287 -7.99 -6.52 -6.67
CA SER A 287 -9.01 -5.50 -6.89
C SER A 287 -8.53 -4.10 -6.49
N ASP A 288 -9.32 -3.06 -6.82
CA ASP A 288 -9.10 -1.69 -6.34
C ASP A 288 -9.02 -1.65 -4.81
N ARG A 289 -9.84 -2.46 -4.10
CA ARG A 289 -9.75 -2.62 -2.65
C ARG A 289 -8.39 -3.18 -2.23
N GLY A 290 -7.89 -4.20 -2.92
CA GLY A 290 -6.58 -4.78 -2.66
C GLY A 290 -5.46 -3.75 -2.88
N ASN A 291 -5.52 -2.99 -3.98
CA ASN A 291 -4.60 -1.90 -4.26
C ASN A 291 -4.58 -0.84 -3.14
N SER A 292 -5.77 -0.46 -2.64
CA SER A 292 -5.90 0.50 -1.54
C SER A 292 -5.27 -0.01 -0.23
N ILE A 293 -5.46 -1.30 0.10
CA ILE A 293 -4.88 -1.91 1.30
C ILE A 293 -3.35 -1.96 1.20
N VAL A 294 -2.80 -2.36 0.05
CA VAL A 294 -1.36 -2.35 -0.18
C VAL A 294 -0.80 -0.94 -0.06
N ALA A 295 -1.41 0.04 -0.74
CA ALA A 295 -0.99 1.45 -0.66
C ALA A 295 -0.98 1.96 0.79
N LYS A 296 -2.02 1.63 1.57
CA LYS A 296 -2.11 1.98 2.98
C LYS A 296 -0.99 1.33 3.81
N SER A 297 -0.65 0.07 3.55
CA SER A 297 0.44 -0.61 4.27
C SER A 297 1.82 0.00 3.97
N LEU A 298 2.01 0.55 2.77
CA LEU A 298 3.25 1.23 2.38
C LEU A 298 3.34 2.68 2.90
N SER A 299 2.20 3.35 3.08
CA SER A 299 2.11 4.80 3.27
C SER A 299 2.90 5.29 4.47
N SER A 300 2.85 4.61 5.62
CA SER A 300 3.56 5.01 6.84
C SER A 300 5.09 4.99 6.65
N THR A 301 5.61 3.93 6.00
CA THR A 301 7.04 3.82 5.72
C THR A 301 7.49 4.86 4.69
N VAL A 302 6.73 5.03 3.61
CA VAL A 302 7.01 6.05 2.58
C VAL A 302 6.99 7.43 3.20
N PHE A 303 5.97 7.76 4.00
CA PHE A 303 5.88 9.02 4.71
C PHE A 303 7.10 9.29 5.61
N SER A 304 7.51 8.28 6.39
CA SER A 304 8.68 8.41 7.29
C SER A 304 9.97 8.70 6.52
N ILE A 305 10.20 8.04 5.39
CA ILE A 305 11.40 8.25 4.57
C ILE A 305 11.35 9.59 3.85
N THR A 306 10.19 9.95 3.27
CA THR A 306 9.98 11.23 2.58
C THR A 306 10.23 12.41 3.51
N SER A 307 9.72 12.34 4.73
CA SER A 307 9.92 13.39 5.75
C SER A 307 11.37 13.52 6.23
N LYS A 308 12.14 12.41 6.25
CA LYS A 308 13.56 12.43 6.67
C LYS A 308 14.50 12.98 5.58
N ASN A 309 14.29 12.61 4.33
CA ASN A 309 15.25 12.88 3.24
C ASN A 309 15.21 14.31 2.72
N HIS A 310 14.11 15.03 2.85
CA HIS A 310 14.05 16.44 2.43
C HIS A 310 14.52 17.39 3.52
N GLY A 311 15.37 16.88 4.45
CA GLY A 311 15.90 17.70 5.52
C GLY A 311 14.78 18.59 6.02
N PHE A 312 13.90 18.07 6.86
CA PHE A 312 13.23 18.95 7.78
C PHE A 312 14.36 19.66 8.51
N SER A 313 14.90 20.72 7.87
CA SER A 313 15.50 21.75 8.65
C SER A 313 14.35 22.11 9.57
N THR A 314 14.55 21.88 10.84
CA THR A 314 13.71 22.39 11.89
C THR A 314 13.59 23.91 11.71
N PHE A 315 12.81 24.35 10.71
CA PHE A 315 12.05 25.54 10.86
C PHE A 315 10.98 25.10 11.86
N GLU A 316 11.20 25.47 13.10
CA GLU A 316 10.16 25.56 14.10
C GLU A 316 9.01 26.33 13.45
N THR A 317 8.12 25.62 12.76
CA THR A 317 6.77 26.12 12.60
C THR A 317 6.21 26.10 14.01
N GLU A 318 5.85 27.25 14.53
CA GLU A 318 5.49 27.57 15.92
C GLU A 318 4.36 26.70 16.50
N ASN A 319 3.96 25.59 15.87
CA ASN A 319 2.84 24.74 16.30
C ASN A 319 3.18 23.27 16.57
N ASN A 320 4.37 22.76 16.28
CA ASN A 320 4.74 21.41 16.70
C ASN A 320 5.35 21.42 18.08
N ILE A 321 4.60 20.98 19.08
CA ILE A 321 5.10 20.86 20.45
C ILE A 321 5.89 19.58 20.55
N LYS A 322 7.23 19.68 20.55
CA LYS A 322 8.15 18.56 20.73
C LYS A 322 8.90 18.69 22.05
N LYS A 323 8.86 17.65 22.88
CA LYS A 323 9.57 17.59 24.16
C LYS A 323 10.41 16.33 24.20
N THR A 324 11.62 16.47 24.71
CA THR A 324 12.60 15.39 24.78
C THR A 324 13.09 15.25 26.22
N SER A 325 13.16 14.03 26.72
CA SER A 325 13.75 13.69 28.00
C SER A 325 14.73 12.53 27.85
N SER A 326 15.74 12.44 28.73
CA SER A 326 16.73 11.37 28.67
C SER A 326 16.92 10.71 30.02
N SER A 327 17.31 9.44 30.00
CA SER A 327 17.68 8.64 31.16
C SER A 327 18.76 7.64 30.77
N PHE A 328 19.49 7.09 31.75
CA PHE A 328 20.55 6.11 31.49
C PHE A 328 20.07 4.70 31.80
N TYR A 329 20.40 3.77 30.90
CA TYR A 329 20.24 2.34 31.07
C TYR A 329 21.58 1.67 30.78
N ASP A 330 22.20 1.13 31.83
CA ASP A 330 23.60 0.73 31.81
C ASP A 330 24.51 1.88 31.30
N ASP A 331 25.29 1.64 30.27
CA ASP A 331 26.18 2.65 29.65
C ASP A 331 25.51 3.42 28.49
N ARG A 332 24.19 3.24 28.27
CA ARG A 332 23.42 3.83 27.16
C ARG A 332 22.63 5.02 27.66
N GLU A 333 22.75 6.15 26.99
CA GLU A 333 21.84 7.30 27.15
C GLU A 333 20.63 7.10 26.26
N ILE A 334 19.47 6.85 26.87
CA ILE A 334 18.21 6.64 26.19
C ILE A 334 17.42 7.97 26.16
N ILE A 335 17.00 8.37 24.99
CA ILE A 335 16.21 9.58 24.75
C ILE A 335 14.78 9.16 24.40
N VAL A 336 13.79 9.73 25.08
CA VAL A 336 12.39 9.63 24.71
C VAL A 336 11.88 11.00 24.28
N THR A 337 11.26 11.03 23.11
CA THR A 337 10.67 12.24 22.53
C THR A 337 9.16 12.08 22.47
N VAL A 338 8.43 13.08 22.98
CA VAL A 338 6.97 13.22 22.81
C VAL A 338 6.71 14.38 21.89
N GLU A 339 5.94 14.14 20.85
CA GLU A 339 5.62 15.11 19.80
C GLU A 339 4.12 15.12 19.55
N VAL A 340 3.50 16.31 19.59
CA VAL A 340 2.12 16.49 19.17
C VAL A 340 2.13 16.96 17.73
N LEU A 341 1.52 16.17 16.88
CA LEU A 341 1.41 16.43 15.45
C LEU A 341 0.01 17.00 15.16
N PRO A 342 -0.11 18.04 14.33
CA PRO A 342 -1.41 18.53 13.92
C PRO A 342 -2.16 17.43 13.16
N SER A 343 -3.46 17.32 13.40
CA SER A 343 -4.34 16.44 12.64
C SER A 343 -5.14 17.24 11.62
N ASN A 344 -5.31 16.68 10.44
CA ASN A 344 -6.08 17.29 9.35
C ASN A 344 -7.61 17.21 9.58
N GLU A 345 -8.07 16.50 10.59
CA GLU A 345 -9.47 16.50 11.00
C GLU A 345 -9.68 17.54 12.11
N SER A 346 -10.57 18.48 11.88
CA SER A 346 -10.93 19.54 12.84
C SER A 346 -11.28 18.95 14.20
N ASN A 347 -10.43 19.14 15.19
CA ASN A 347 -10.46 18.76 16.61
C ASN A 347 -9.74 17.47 17.03
N ASN A 348 -8.97 16.80 16.16
CA ASN A 348 -8.18 15.66 16.56
C ASN A 348 -6.70 16.05 16.63
N GLU A 349 -5.95 15.41 17.52
CA GLU A 349 -4.51 15.58 17.66
C GLU A 349 -3.85 14.21 17.48
N LYS A 350 -2.62 14.19 17.00
CA LYS A 350 -1.85 12.96 16.88
C LYS A 350 -0.63 13.04 17.80
N ILE A 351 -0.44 12.07 18.66
CA ILE A 351 0.72 11.97 19.53
C ILE A 351 1.67 10.93 18.97
N LYS A 352 2.94 11.32 18.82
CA LYS A 352 4.04 10.43 18.50
C LYS A 352 5.03 10.39 19.67
N ILE A 353 5.36 9.18 20.11
CA ILE A 353 6.40 8.92 21.11
C ILE A 353 7.46 8.06 20.44
N SER A 354 8.72 8.46 20.53
CA SER A 354 9.84 7.71 19.93
C SER A 354 11.00 7.57 20.92
N THR A 355 11.73 6.47 20.81
CA THR A 355 12.85 6.12 21.67
C THR A 355 14.11 5.94 20.87
N TYR A 356 15.20 6.62 21.28
CA TYR A 356 16.48 6.66 20.59
C TYR A 356 17.66 6.42 21.55
N ASP A 357 18.61 5.61 21.14
CA ASP A 357 19.87 5.42 21.83
C ASP A 357 20.89 6.47 21.39
N ASN A 358 21.13 7.45 22.27
CA ASN A 358 22.06 8.53 21.96
C ASN A 358 23.52 8.11 22.03
N THR A 359 23.84 6.99 22.69
CA THR A 359 25.19 6.46 22.77
C THR A 359 25.57 5.72 21.48
N ASN A 360 24.70 4.81 21.01
CA ASN A 360 24.94 4.01 19.82
C ASN A 360 24.45 4.68 18.52
N LYS A 361 23.70 5.78 18.62
CA LYS A 361 23.13 6.54 17.50
C LYS A 361 22.15 5.73 16.65
N GLU A 362 21.26 4.97 17.31
CA GLU A 362 20.29 4.11 16.66
C GLU A 362 18.90 4.21 17.31
N ASP A 363 17.85 3.92 16.52
CA ASP A 363 16.49 3.81 17.03
C ASP A 363 16.34 2.49 17.81
N ILE A 364 15.74 2.56 18.99
CA ILE A 364 15.51 1.39 19.84
C ILE A 364 14.25 0.68 19.37
N GLN A 365 14.31 -0.64 19.20
CA GLN A 365 13.18 -1.47 18.75
C GLN A 365 12.53 -2.22 19.92
N ASN A 366 11.36 -2.79 19.66
CA ASN A 366 10.61 -3.64 20.59
C ASN A 366 10.37 -2.97 21.95
N VAL A 367 9.89 -1.74 21.92
CA VAL A 367 9.69 -0.93 23.12
C VAL A 367 8.28 -1.10 23.66
N THR A 368 8.19 -1.50 24.92
CA THR A 368 6.93 -1.43 25.68
C THR A 368 6.94 -0.17 26.53
N TYR A 369 6.06 0.76 26.21
CA TYR A 369 5.84 2.00 26.94
C TYR A 369 4.77 1.79 28.02
N PHE A 370 5.04 2.18 29.26
CA PHE A 370 4.01 2.52 30.21
C PHE A 370 3.84 4.04 30.16
N LEU A 371 2.68 4.48 29.70
CA LEU A 371 2.37 5.90 29.52
C LEU A 371 1.34 6.33 30.54
N ALA A 372 1.68 7.35 31.33
CA ALA A 372 0.76 8.07 32.17
C ALA A 372 0.62 9.51 31.66
N VAL A 373 -0.62 9.96 31.43
CA VAL A 373 -0.92 11.34 31.07
C VAL A 373 -1.76 11.95 32.20
N SER A 374 -1.33 13.11 32.66
CA SER A 374 -2.05 13.83 33.74
C SER A 374 -2.21 15.32 33.40
N LYS A 375 -3.23 15.94 34.03
CA LYS A 375 -3.47 17.38 33.99
C LYS A 375 -3.82 17.86 35.41
N ASN A 376 -3.18 18.92 35.89
CA ASN A 376 -3.40 19.44 37.24
C ASN A 376 -3.30 18.37 38.34
N SER A 377 -2.37 17.42 38.20
CA SER A 377 -2.18 16.26 39.08
C SER A 377 -3.32 15.23 39.06
N GLU A 378 -4.29 15.36 38.16
CA GLU A 378 -5.31 14.35 37.90
C GLU A 378 -4.83 13.41 36.79
N ASN A 379 -4.83 12.10 37.05
CA ASN A 379 -4.47 11.09 36.04
C ASN A 379 -5.62 10.93 35.05
N LEU A 380 -5.33 11.18 33.76
CA LEU A 380 -6.26 11.01 32.65
C LEU A 380 -6.10 9.65 31.99
N LEU A 381 -4.85 9.21 31.74
CA LEU A 381 -4.53 7.93 31.06
C LEU A 381 -3.43 7.22 31.86
N ARG A 382 -3.53 5.90 31.99
CA ARG A 382 -2.45 5.02 32.45
C ARG A 382 -2.57 3.70 31.73
N GLU A 383 -1.71 3.45 30.74
CA GLU A 383 -1.84 2.26 29.89
C GLU A 383 -0.49 1.81 29.33
N TYR A 384 -0.44 0.55 28.89
CA TYR A 384 0.71 -0.06 28.26
C TYR A 384 0.54 -0.08 26.73
N PHE A 385 1.60 0.32 26.03
CA PHE A 385 1.66 0.31 24.57
C PHE A 385 2.94 -0.36 24.11
N PHE A 386 2.84 -1.20 23.08
CA PHE A 386 3.99 -1.85 22.48
C PHE A 386 4.20 -1.34 21.05
N ALA A 387 5.42 -0.92 20.74
CA ALA A 387 5.85 -0.48 19.43
C ALA A 387 7.08 -1.29 18.97
N LYS A 388 6.91 -2.07 17.92
CA LYS A 388 7.96 -2.96 17.39
C LYS A 388 9.17 -2.18 16.88
N ASP A 389 8.95 -1.05 16.21
CA ASP A 389 9.96 -0.15 15.68
C ASP A 389 10.38 0.97 16.66
N GLY A 390 9.92 0.89 17.91
CA GLY A 390 10.21 1.89 18.93
C GLY A 390 9.49 3.23 18.75
N ILE A 391 8.56 3.31 17.80
CA ILE A 391 7.76 4.51 17.52
C ILE A 391 6.29 4.20 17.84
N LEU A 392 5.73 4.85 18.82
CA LEU A 392 4.32 4.78 19.20
C LEU A 392 3.58 5.98 18.62
N ILE A 393 2.54 5.73 17.84
CA ILE A 393 1.66 6.78 17.29
C ILE A 393 0.21 6.44 17.65
N PHE A 394 -0.53 7.42 18.14
CA PHE A 394 -1.96 7.28 18.37
C PHE A 394 -2.71 8.59 18.15
N ASP A 395 -3.95 8.46 17.67
CA ASP A 395 -4.85 9.57 17.46
C ASP A 395 -5.58 9.89 18.75
N VAL A 396 -5.61 11.16 19.13
CA VAL A 396 -6.36 11.67 20.28
C VAL A 396 -7.62 12.35 19.78
N PHE A 397 -8.76 11.91 20.30
CA PHE A 397 -10.08 12.50 20.07
C PHE A 397 -10.53 13.20 21.36
N PRO A 398 -10.29 14.52 21.48
CA PRO A 398 -10.64 15.26 22.67
C PRO A 398 -12.16 15.29 22.86
N GLU A 399 -12.63 14.75 23.98
CA GLU A 399 -14.04 14.75 24.37
C GLU A 399 -14.20 15.28 25.78
N ASP A 400 -15.25 16.04 26.03
CA ASP A 400 -15.61 16.48 27.39
C ASP A 400 -16.27 15.30 28.13
N SER A 401 -15.43 14.40 28.64
CA SER A 401 -15.80 13.20 29.34
C SER A 401 -14.93 13.03 30.59
N ASN A 402 -15.41 12.24 31.57
CA ASN A 402 -14.67 11.96 32.81
C ASN A 402 -13.75 10.71 32.68
N GLN A 403 -13.71 10.05 31.54
CA GLN A 403 -12.95 8.81 31.35
C GLN A 403 -12.28 8.79 29.98
N VAL A 404 -11.05 8.28 29.95
CA VAL A 404 -10.34 7.97 28.72
C VAL A 404 -10.67 6.55 28.30
N GLN A 405 -10.89 6.36 27.00
CA GLN A 405 -11.06 5.07 26.36
C GLN A 405 -9.95 4.88 25.31
N VAL A 406 -9.27 3.74 25.37
CA VAL A 406 -8.26 3.36 24.40
C VAL A 406 -8.86 2.33 23.45
N PHE A 407 -8.70 2.54 22.14
CA PHE A 407 -9.13 1.64 21.08
C PHE A 407 -7.89 1.19 20.31
N GLY A 408 -7.79 -0.09 20.05
CA GLY A 408 -6.69 -0.71 19.36
C GLY A 408 -6.65 -2.21 19.62
N GLU A 409 -5.73 -2.90 18.97
CA GLU A 409 -5.48 -4.31 19.24
C GLU A 409 -4.71 -4.46 20.56
N GLN A 410 -5.15 -5.36 21.43
CA GLN A 410 -4.46 -5.66 22.67
C GLN A 410 -3.89 -7.08 22.57
N GLN A 411 -2.57 -7.21 22.67
CA GLN A 411 -1.90 -8.49 22.64
C GLN A 411 -1.60 -8.98 24.07
N TYR A 412 -2.01 -10.22 24.33
CA TYR A 412 -1.87 -10.84 25.63
C TYR A 412 -0.41 -11.01 26.07
N ASP A 413 0.47 -11.38 25.12
CA ASP A 413 1.90 -11.64 25.40
C ASP A 413 2.64 -10.41 25.92
N HIS A 414 2.20 -9.21 25.51
CA HIS A 414 2.78 -7.93 25.97
C HIS A 414 1.94 -7.24 27.04
N ASN A 415 0.72 -7.70 27.28
CA ASN A 415 -0.28 -7.03 28.11
C ASN A 415 -0.37 -5.52 27.77
N ALA A 416 -0.32 -5.20 26.50
CA ALA A 416 -0.20 -3.85 25.97
C ALA A 416 -1.08 -3.68 24.73
N TYR A 417 -1.51 -2.45 24.45
CA TYR A 417 -2.05 -2.10 23.15
C TYR A 417 -0.91 -2.08 22.14
N VAL A 418 -1.09 -2.77 21.03
CA VAL A 418 -0.07 -2.91 19.99
C VAL A 418 -0.37 -1.94 18.86
N MET A 419 0.63 -1.15 18.49
CA MET A 419 0.56 -0.40 17.27
C MET A 419 0.69 -1.38 16.10
N SER A 420 -0.39 -1.58 15.35
CA SER A 420 -0.40 -2.37 14.13
C SER A 420 -0.70 -1.48 12.93
N ASP A 421 -0.14 -1.84 11.78
CA ASP A 421 -0.41 -1.12 10.52
C ASP A 421 -1.88 -1.24 10.08
N VAL A 422 -2.63 -2.17 10.68
CA VAL A 422 -4.02 -2.47 10.34
C VAL A 422 -5.02 -1.74 11.22
N THR A 423 -4.70 -1.56 12.51
CA THR A 423 -5.62 -0.93 13.47
C THR A 423 -4.91 0.24 14.14
N PRO A 424 -5.21 1.49 13.74
CA PRO A 424 -4.62 2.66 14.39
C PRO A 424 -5.05 2.71 15.86
N LEU A 425 -4.09 3.04 16.73
CA LEU A 425 -4.39 3.29 18.13
C LEU A 425 -5.14 4.61 18.25
N GLN A 426 -6.23 4.61 19.00
CA GLN A 426 -7.04 5.79 19.25
C GLN A 426 -7.30 5.96 20.73
N VAL A 427 -7.25 7.19 21.20
CA VAL A 427 -7.53 7.57 22.57
C VAL A 427 -8.62 8.63 22.57
N LYS A 428 -9.78 8.31 23.17
CA LYS A 428 -10.92 9.23 23.30
C LYS A 428 -11.09 9.65 24.75
N GLY A 429 -11.28 10.94 24.98
CA GLY A 429 -11.50 11.44 26.34
C GLY A 429 -10.96 12.85 26.59
N PRO A 430 -10.71 13.21 27.86
CA PRO A 430 -10.39 14.58 28.23
C PRO A 430 -8.94 15.02 27.93
N ILE A 431 -8.15 14.19 27.25
CA ILE A 431 -6.79 14.57 26.80
C ILE A 431 -6.94 15.64 25.73
N PHE A 432 -6.30 16.79 25.93
CA PHE A 432 -6.38 17.97 25.06
C PHE A 432 -7.78 18.55 24.83
N SER A 433 -8.77 18.17 25.65
CA SER A 433 -10.13 18.73 25.56
C SER A 433 -10.20 20.19 25.99
N MET A 434 -9.30 20.64 26.86
CA MET A 434 -9.24 22.01 27.41
C MET A 434 -7.81 22.55 27.38
N ASP A 435 -7.69 23.88 27.30
CA ASP A 435 -6.41 24.58 27.43
C ASP A 435 -5.67 24.22 28.72
N GLY A 436 -4.34 24.22 28.63
CA GLY A 436 -3.49 23.98 29.80
C GLY A 436 -2.38 22.98 29.53
N THR A 437 -1.60 22.71 30.57
CA THR A 437 -0.43 21.83 30.53
C THR A 437 -0.79 20.41 30.88
N TYR A 438 -0.42 19.48 29.98
CA TYR A 438 -0.53 18.03 30.14
C TYR A 438 0.85 17.45 30.40
N ALA A 439 0.99 16.68 31.47
CA ALA A 439 2.24 16.00 31.79
C ALA A 439 2.19 14.54 31.29
N PHE A 440 3.25 14.16 30.63
CA PHE A 440 3.50 12.81 30.10
C PHE A 440 4.64 12.19 30.90
N ASP A 441 4.31 11.19 31.71
CA ASP A 441 5.28 10.38 32.44
C ASP A 441 5.38 9.02 31.75
N ILE A 442 6.60 8.69 31.28
CA ILE A 442 6.85 7.49 30.48
C ILE A 442 7.88 6.61 31.19
N GLU A 443 7.56 5.33 31.25
CA GLU A 443 8.50 4.29 31.67
C GLU A 443 8.66 3.28 30.53
N LEU A 444 9.89 2.86 30.24
CA LEU A 444 10.16 1.79 29.29
C LEU A 444 10.20 0.46 30.05
N ARG A 445 9.47 -0.53 29.56
CA ARG A 445 9.36 -1.86 30.17
C ARG A 445 10.10 -2.94 29.39
N THR A 446 10.24 -2.77 28.07
CA THR A 446 11.12 -3.58 27.21
C THR A 446 11.86 -2.67 26.25
N ILE A 447 13.06 -3.04 25.87
CA ILE A 447 13.89 -2.42 24.83
C ILE A 447 14.66 -3.49 24.10
N ASP A 448 14.96 -3.27 22.79
CA ASP A 448 15.73 -4.12 21.88
C ASP A 448 15.06 -5.45 21.54
N THR A 449 14.61 -6.22 22.52
CA THR A 449 13.86 -7.47 22.33
C THR A 449 12.63 -7.50 23.24
N PRO A 450 11.52 -8.17 22.86
CA PRO A 450 10.32 -8.26 23.69
C PRO A 450 10.55 -8.94 25.06
N GLU A 451 11.57 -9.82 25.15
CA GLU A 451 11.93 -10.56 26.34
C GLU A 451 12.85 -9.77 27.28
N ASN A 452 13.44 -8.69 26.81
CA ASN A 452 14.35 -7.86 27.60
C ASN A 452 13.57 -6.89 28.48
N TRP A 453 13.05 -7.41 29.61
CA TRP A 453 12.35 -6.62 30.59
C TRP A 453 13.30 -5.73 31.37
N VAL A 454 13.09 -4.43 31.22
CA VAL A 454 13.82 -3.41 31.97
C VAL A 454 13.03 -3.05 33.21
N PHE A 455 13.56 -3.39 34.38
CA PHE A 455 12.95 -2.99 35.63
C PHE A 455 13.22 -1.52 35.88
N SER A 456 12.19 -0.68 35.68
CA SER A 456 12.14 0.75 35.99
C SER A 456 13.14 1.65 35.25
N LEU A 457 13.26 1.56 33.93
CA LEU A 457 13.81 2.66 33.17
C LEU A 457 12.73 3.76 33.11
N SER A 458 12.76 4.62 34.09
CA SER A 458 11.79 5.68 34.36
C SER A 458 12.48 7.05 34.35
N GLY A 459 11.70 8.10 34.49
CA GLY A 459 12.20 9.47 34.55
C GLY A 459 12.08 10.23 33.23
N PHE A 460 11.41 9.66 32.23
CA PHE A 460 11.06 10.40 31.05
C PHE A 460 9.79 11.20 31.29
N HIS A 461 9.99 12.48 31.56
CA HIS A 461 8.91 13.43 31.84
C HIS A 461 8.88 14.51 30.77
N SER A 462 7.70 14.81 30.25
CA SER A 462 7.49 15.87 29.26
C SER A 462 6.20 16.63 29.56
N GLU A 463 6.25 17.94 29.52
CA GLU A 463 5.08 18.80 29.68
C GLU A 463 4.71 19.44 28.35
N ILE A 464 3.44 19.29 27.93
CA ILE A 464 2.88 19.83 26.71
C ILE A 464 1.76 20.79 27.06
N THR A 465 1.89 22.05 26.65
CA THR A 465 0.86 23.07 26.83
C THR A 465 0.06 23.24 25.55
N ILE A 466 -1.25 23.08 25.65
CA ILE A 466 -2.22 23.30 24.57
C ILE A 466 -2.92 24.62 24.81
N GLU A 467 -2.90 25.49 23.81
CA GLU A 467 -3.69 26.72 23.76
C GLU A 467 -4.62 26.64 22.57
N LYS A 468 -5.93 26.59 22.79
CA LYS A 468 -6.92 26.62 21.72
C LYS A 468 -7.18 28.07 21.35
N ASP A 469 -6.91 28.42 20.12
CA ASP A 469 -7.15 29.77 19.59
C ASP A 469 -8.63 30.14 19.70
N THR A 470 -8.99 30.98 20.67
CA THR A 470 -10.34 31.49 20.87
C THR A 470 -10.72 32.62 19.91
N THR A 471 -9.88 32.96 18.94
CA THR A 471 -10.07 34.12 18.05
C THR A 471 -10.97 33.84 16.82
N PHE A 472 -11.56 32.66 16.67
CA PHE A 472 -12.51 32.39 15.57
C PHE A 472 -14.00 32.54 15.96
N GLY A 473 -14.32 33.22 17.08
CA GLY A 473 -15.67 33.30 17.65
C GLY A 473 -16.46 34.61 17.44
N GLU A 474 -15.91 35.65 16.80
CA GLU A 474 -16.66 36.91 16.61
C GLU A 474 -16.38 37.64 15.29
N THR A 475 -16.76 37.08 14.16
CA THR A 475 -17.16 37.84 12.96
C THR A 475 -17.67 36.91 11.84
N LEU A 476 -18.82 36.32 12.01
CA LEU A 476 -19.65 35.85 10.90
C LEU A 476 -21.12 35.95 11.29
N SER A 477 -21.61 37.19 11.45
CA SER A 477 -23.01 37.47 11.22
C SER A 477 -23.17 37.73 9.72
N GLU A 478 -24.08 36.96 9.13
CA GLU A 478 -24.69 37.21 7.83
C GLU A 478 -23.85 37.01 6.56
N ASN A 479 -23.67 35.73 6.17
CA ASN A 479 -23.92 35.36 4.78
C ASN A 479 -24.41 33.90 4.73
N LYS A 480 -25.71 33.70 4.75
CA LYS A 480 -26.35 32.44 4.40
C LYS A 480 -26.17 32.22 2.89
N SER A 481 -25.09 31.54 2.50
CA SER A 481 -25.09 30.76 1.26
C SER A 481 -25.32 29.31 1.64
N SER A 482 -26.52 28.82 1.28
CA SER A 482 -26.94 27.43 1.46
C SER A 482 -25.94 26.48 0.79
N PHE A 483 -25.13 25.82 1.59
CA PHE A 483 -24.34 24.68 1.13
C PHE A 483 -25.32 23.50 1.01
N GLN A 484 -25.69 23.14 -0.23
CA GLN A 484 -26.54 22.01 -0.52
C GLN A 484 -25.79 20.70 -0.31
N GLY A 485 -25.73 20.23 0.93
CA GLY A 485 -25.22 18.90 1.25
C GLY A 485 -26.05 17.73 0.68
N GLU A 486 -27.27 18.01 0.18
CA GLU A 486 -28.10 16.99 -0.45
C GLU A 486 -27.63 16.56 -1.84
N ASP A 487 -26.91 17.40 -2.59
CA ASP A 487 -26.43 17.03 -3.93
C ASP A 487 -25.19 16.14 -3.90
N PHE A 488 -24.38 16.25 -2.87
CA PHE A 488 -23.22 15.38 -2.68
C PHE A 488 -23.64 13.95 -2.34
N PHE A 489 -24.60 13.78 -1.40
CA PHE A 489 -25.13 12.46 -1.06
C PHE A 489 -25.94 11.82 -2.20
N ARG A 490 -26.68 12.62 -2.99
CA ARG A 490 -27.39 12.11 -4.17
C ARG A 490 -26.42 11.66 -5.26
N LYS A 491 -25.28 12.31 -5.42
CA LYS A 491 -24.23 11.91 -6.39
C LYS A 491 -23.55 10.62 -5.96
N ILE A 492 -23.26 10.43 -4.67
CA ILE A 492 -22.73 9.18 -4.13
C ILE A 492 -23.74 8.03 -4.27
N LEU A 493 -25.02 8.26 -3.95
CA LEU A 493 -26.07 7.24 -4.08
C LEU A 493 -26.44 6.90 -5.53
N SER A 494 -26.11 7.76 -6.52
CA SER A 494 -26.30 7.45 -7.93
C SER A 494 -25.19 6.54 -8.49
N TYR A 495 -24.03 6.45 -7.84
CA TYR A 495 -22.96 5.52 -8.18
C TYR A 495 -23.19 4.11 -7.61
N TYR A 496 -23.98 3.99 -6.53
CA TYR A 496 -24.36 2.69 -6.00
C TYR A 496 -25.82 2.44 -6.38
N LYS A 497 -26.07 1.59 -7.39
CA LYS A 497 -27.39 1.02 -7.68
C LYS A 497 -27.80 0.14 -6.49
N THR A 498 -28.31 0.73 -5.42
CA THR A 498 -28.92 -0.04 -4.32
C THR A 498 -30.23 -0.66 -4.78
N PRO A 499 -30.51 -1.94 -4.43
CA PRO A 499 -31.79 -2.59 -4.71
C PRO A 499 -32.95 -1.82 -4.04
N ILE A 500 -34.10 -1.87 -4.67
CA ILE A 500 -35.35 -1.13 -4.47
C ILE A 500 -35.96 -1.19 -3.03
N LEU A 501 -35.27 -1.68 -2.03
CA LEU A 501 -35.83 -1.95 -0.70
C LEU A 501 -35.69 -0.83 0.33
N LEU A 502 -35.07 0.30 0.00
CA LEU A 502 -34.88 1.42 0.93
C LEU A 502 -35.81 2.64 0.70
N ASN A 503 -36.67 2.62 -0.33
CA ASN A 503 -37.56 3.73 -0.63
C ASN A 503 -38.83 3.76 0.22
N GLU A 504 -39.10 2.79 1.08
CA GLU A 504 -40.28 2.75 1.96
C GLU A 504 -40.00 3.17 3.41
N ILE A 505 -38.76 3.46 3.79
CA ILE A 505 -38.42 3.82 5.18
C ILE A 505 -38.37 5.34 5.42
N PHE A 506 -38.38 6.15 4.36
CA PHE A 506 -38.35 7.61 4.45
C PHE A 506 -39.51 8.28 3.71
N LYS A 507 -40.73 7.82 3.98
CA LYS A 507 -41.93 8.58 3.75
C LYS A 507 -42.60 8.98 5.03
#